data_53c4a3f8d95aff8884fcbfa59ee86553
#
_entry.id   53c4a3f8d95aff8884fcbfa59ee86553
#
_cell.length_a   1.000
_cell.length_b   1.000
_cell.length_c   1.000
_cell.angle_alpha   90.00
_cell.angle_beta   90.00
_cell.angle_gamma   90.00
#
_symmetry.space_group_name_H-M   'P 1'
#
loop_
_entity.id
_entity.type
_entity.pdbx_description
1 polymer ?
#
loop_
_entity_poly.entity_id
_entity_poly.type
_entity_poly.pdbx_seq_one_letter_code
_entity_poly.pdbx_strand_id
1 'polypeptide(L)'
;MAFSFTKLLFYAIINTSFVLQVFLTKMTSKFTVLVLNGPNLNMLGKREPEIYGAQTLDEIINQLKKQAQKKEIALSHLQSNAEHLLIEAIHQAYQKVDFIIINPAAFTHTSVAIRDALLAVAIPFIEVHLSNVHAREEFRHHSYLSDVAQGVICGLGTKGYHYALESAHNWLTQQQE
;
A
#
# COMPACT_ATOMS: atom_id res chain seq x y z
N MET A 1 15.05 -35.85 -3.74
CA MET A 1 13.90 -35.19 -4.45
C MET A 1 12.73 -34.83 -3.53
N ALA A 2 12.97 -34.37 -2.31
CA ALA A 2 11.90 -34.04 -1.35
C ALA A 2 11.73 -32.53 -1.07
N PHE A 3 12.48 -31.67 -1.77
CA PHE A 3 12.51 -30.22 -1.48
C PHE A 3 11.47 -29.37 -2.23
N SER A 4 10.75 -29.94 -3.19
CA SER A 4 9.82 -29.20 -4.07
C SER A 4 8.40 -29.05 -3.51
N PHE A 5 7.92 -30.03 -2.76
CA PHE A 5 6.51 -30.05 -2.29
C PHE A 5 6.23 -29.07 -1.15
N THR A 6 7.18 -28.86 -0.24
CA THR A 6 7.00 -27.96 0.91
C THR A 6 6.97 -26.47 0.50
N LYS A 7 7.77 -26.09 -0.50
CA LYS A 7 7.75 -24.71 -1.05
C LYS A 7 6.45 -24.41 -1.80
N LEU A 8 5.94 -25.37 -2.59
CA LEU A 8 4.67 -25.21 -3.29
C LEU A 8 3.48 -25.11 -2.31
N LEU A 9 3.51 -25.92 -1.25
CA LEU A 9 2.50 -25.87 -0.18
C LEU A 9 2.53 -24.54 0.58
N PHE A 10 3.72 -24.01 0.86
CA PHE A 10 3.90 -22.72 1.54
C PHE A 10 3.39 -21.54 0.67
N TYR A 11 3.66 -21.56 -0.63
CA TYR A 11 3.14 -20.57 -1.59
C TYR A 11 1.61 -20.65 -1.75
N ALA A 12 1.06 -21.86 -1.80
CA ALA A 12 -0.39 -22.08 -1.88
C ALA A 12 -1.10 -21.65 -0.59
N ILE A 13 -0.52 -21.89 0.58
CA ILE A 13 -1.10 -21.50 1.88
C ILE A 13 -1.09 -19.98 2.06
N ILE A 14 -0.03 -19.28 1.64
CA ILE A 14 0.03 -17.82 1.71
C ILE A 14 -1.00 -17.19 0.76
N ASN A 15 -1.14 -17.69 -0.46
CA ASN A 15 -2.12 -17.20 -1.42
C ASN A 15 -3.57 -17.48 -1.00
N THR A 16 -3.85 -18.67 -0.49
CA THR A 16 -5.21 -19.00 0.02
C THR A 16 -5.56 -18.24 1.28
N SER A 17 -4.63 -18.01 2.19
CA SER A 17 -4.87 -17.22 3.40
C SER A 17 -5.17 -15.76 3.08
N PHE A 18 -4.45 -15.15 2.15
CA PHE A 18 -4.68 -13.77 1.72
C PHE A 18 -6.06 -13.61 1.04
N VAL A 19 -6.39 -14.48 0.11
CA VAL A 19 -7.68 -14.46 -0.61
C VAL A 19 -8.85 -14.75 0.34
N LEU A 20 -8.71 -15.69 1.26
CA LEU A 20 -9.74 -16.03 2.23
C LEU A 20 -9.97 -14.90 3.25
N GLN A 21 -8.90 -14.23 3.68
CA GLN A 21 -8.99 -13.10 4.60
C GLN A 21 -9.68 -11.88 3.97
N VAL A 22 -9.38 -11.61 2.70
CA VAL A 22 -10.08 -10.58 1.91
C VAL A 22 -11.57 -10.95 1.73
N PHE A 23 -11.87 -12.22 1.49
CA PHE A 23 -13.26 -12.67 1.28
C PHE A 23 -14.11 -12.61 2.57
N LEU A 24 -13.57 -13.04 3.70
CA LEU A 24 -14.28 -13.03 4.99
C LEU A 24 -14.51 -11.60 5.51
N THR A 25 -13.57 -10.68 5.27
CA THR A 25 -13.70 -9.28 5.70
C THR A 25 -14.69 -8.50 4.82
N LYS A 26 -14.87 -8.90 3.55
CA LYS A 26 -15.82 -8.27 2.63
C LYS A 26 -17.30 -8.49 2.99
N MET A 27 -17.63 -9.48 3.82
CA MET A 27 -19.02 -9.75 4.24
C MET A 27 -19.61 -8.73 5.23
N THR A 28 -18.77 -7.85 5.82
CA THR A 28 -19.21 -6.84 6.81
C THR A 28 -18.69 -5.43 6.52
N SER A 29 -17.89 -5.25 5.48
CA SER A 29 -17.26 -3.96 5.17
C SER A 29 -17.85 -3.37 3.89
N LYS A 30 -18.07 -2.05 3.93
CA LYS A 30 -18.64 -1.27 2.83
C LYS A 30 -17.63 -1.06 1.69
N PHE A 31 -16.35 -0.92 2.04
CA PHE A 31 -15.25 -0.65 1.10
C PHE A 31 -14.05 -1.55 1.36
N THR A 32 -13.22 -1.72 0.33
CA THR A 32 -11.97 -2.48 0.38
C THR A 32 -10.79 -1.59 0.00
N VAL A 33 -9.79 -1.49 0.88
CA VAL A 33 -8.58 -0.69 0.64
C VAL A 33 -7.34 -1.58 0.72
N LEU A 34 -6.45 -1.45 -0.26
CA LEU A 34 -5.14 -2.10 -0.29
C LEU A 34 -4.04 -1.09 0.02
N VAL A 35 -3.21 -1.39 1.02
CA VAL A 35 -2.01 -0.61 1.34
C VAL A 35 -0.78 -1.32 0.80
N LEU A 36 -0.06 -0.67 -0.11
CA LEU A 36 1.17 -1.17 -0.71
C LEU A 36 2.38 -0.40 -0.18
N ASN A 37 3.40 -1.13 0.20
CA ASN A 37 4.63 -0.59 0.75
C ASN A 37 5.84 -1.11 -0.02
N GLY A 38 6.65 -0.20 -0.54
CA GLY A 38 7.84 -0.48 -1.33
C GLY A 38 9.08 -0.85 -0.50
N PRO A 39 10.26 -0.82 -1.14
CA PRO A 39 11.50 -1.32 -0.57
C PRO A 39 11.93 -0.56 0.69
N ASN A 40 12.57 -1.31 1.59
CA ASN A 40 13.13 -0.84 2.86
C ASN A 40 12.12 -0.37 3.92
N LEU A 41 10.81 -0.32 3.62
CA LEU A 41 9.80 0.05 4.63
C LEU A 41 9.65 -1.01 5.73
N ASN A 42 10.06 -2.25 5.50
CA ASN A 42 10.22 -3.27 6.54
C ASN A 42 11.29 -2.93 7.59
N MET A 43 12.14 -1.93 7.33
CA MET A 43 13.18 -1.47 8.24
C MET A 43 12.78 -0.23 9.05
N LEU A 44 11.54 0.25 8.92
CA LEU A 44 11.02 1.34 9.74
C LEU A 44 11.13 1.02 11.24
N GLY A 45 11.47 2.05 12.01
CA GLY A 45 11.73 1.94 13.45
C GLY A 45 13.09 1.34 13.82
N LYS A 46 13.81 0.72 12.85
CA LYS A 46 15.15 0.17 13.04
C LYS A 46 16.23 0.99 12.34
N ARG A 47 15.89 1.69 11.26
CA ARG A 47 16.78 2.49 10.45
C ARG A 47 16.37 3.96 10.54
N GLU A 48 17.37 4.84 10.78
CA GLU A 48 17.22 6.31 10.74
C GLU A 48 15.99 6.81 11.54
N PRO A 49 15.86 6.48 12.85
CA PRO A 49 14.69 6.86 13.64
C PRO A 49 14.52 8.39 13.75
N GLU A 50 15.59 9.16 13.56
CA GLU A 50 15.58 10.63 13.53
C GLU A 50 14.84 11.20 12.32
N ILE A 51 14.81 10.45 11.20
CA ILE A 51 14.16 10.87 9.93
C ILE A 51 12.75 10.30 9.82
N TYR A 52 12.58 9.02 10.17
CA TYR A 52 11.34 8.27 9.93
C TYR A 52 10.54 7.99 11.20
N GLY A 53 11.08 8.31 12.39
CA GLY A 53 10.50 8.00 13.68
C GLY A 53 10.81 6.55 14.15
N ALA A 54 10.51 6.28 15.42
CA ALA A 54 10.74 4.96 16.04
C ALA A 54 9.64 3.93 15.73
N GLN A 55 8.57 4.34 15.05
CA GLN A 55 7.41 3.50 14.77
C GLN A 55 7.70 2.48 13.65
N THR A 56 7.42 1.22 13.91
CA THR A 56 7.57 0.14 12.93
C THR A 56 6.44 0.13 11.91
N LEU A 57 6.67 -0.49 10.72
CA LEU A 57 5.60 -0.64 9.73
C LEU A 57 4.42 -1.44 10.28
N ASP A 58 4.67 -2.49 11.05
CA ASP A 58 3.60 -3.32 11.65
C ASP A 58 2.71 -2.51 12.60
N GLU A 59 3.30 -1.61 13.40
CA GLU A 59 2.55 -0.71 14.28
C GLU A 59 1.68 0.26 13.47
N ILE A 60 2.22 0.82 12.38
CA ILE A 60 1.47 1.71 11.47
C ILE A 60 0.27 0.94 10.89
N ILE A 61 0.51 -0.24 10.33
CA ILE A 61 -0.55 -1.06 9.72
C ILE A 61 -1.61 -1.46 10.75
N ASN A 62 -1.20 -1.82 11.97
CA ASN A 62 -2.15 -2.16 13.01
C ASN A 62 -3.02 -0.96 13.43
N GLN A 63 -2.47 0.25 13.45
CA GLN A 63 -3.24 1.47 13.71
C GLN A 63 -4.20 1.77 12.55
N LEU A 64 -3.75 1.62 11.29
CA LEU A 64 -4.60 1.78 10.10
C LEU A 64 -5.75 0.78 10.08
N LYS A 65 -5.52 -0.49 10.44
CA LYS A 65 -6.59 -1.49 10.54
C LYS A 65 -7.66 -1.09 11.55
N LYS A 66 -7.25 -0.54 12.70
CA LYS A 66 -8.19 -0.03 13.72
C LYS A 66 -8.99 1.18 13.22
N GLN A 67 -8.37 2.07 12.45
CA GLN A 67 -9.05 3.21 11.83
C GLN A 67 -10.02 2.73 10.74
N ALA A 68 -9.58 1.82 9.87
CA ALA A 68 -10.37 1.23 8.79
C ALA A 68 -11.64 0.54 9.32
N GLN A 69 -11.51 -0.24 10.40
CA GLN A 69 -12.63 -0.92 11.04
C GLN A 69 -13.73 0.06 11.48
N LYS A 70 -13.37 1.22 12.03
CA LYS A 70 -14.32 2.26 12.44
C LYS A 70 -15.07 2.90 11.26
N LYS A 71 -14.55 2.74 10.05
CA LYS A 71 -15.08 3.29 8.80
C LYS A 71 -15.69 2.21 7.89
N GLU A 72 -15.87 1.00 8.42
CA GLU A 72 -16.38 -0.14 7.66
C GLU A 72 -15.55 -0.45 6.40
N ILE A 73 -14.21 -0.26 6.49
CA ILE A 73 -13.26 -0.55 5.43
C ILE A 73 -12.55 -1.88 5.73
N ALA A 74 -12.58 -2.80 4.78
CA ALA A 74 -11.70 -3.97 4.75
C ALA A 74 -10.30 -3.54 4.28
N LEU A 75 -9.31 -3.53 5.19
CA LEU A 75 -7.95 -3.12 4.87
C LEU A 75 -7.01 -4.32 4.78
N SER A 76 -6.42 -4.50 3.61
CA SER A 76 -5.32 -5.43 3.35
C SER A 76 -4.01 -4.67 3.12
N HIS A 77 -2.87 -5.33 3.29
CA HIS A 77 -1.58 -4.70 3.03
C HIS A 77 -0.55 -5.70 2.53
N LEU A 78 0.40 -5.18 1.75
CA LEU A 78 1.61 -5.88 1.32
C LEU A 78 2.81 -4.93 1.45
N GLN A 79 3.94 -5.45 1.95
CA GLN A 79 5.25 -4.81 1.82
C GLN A 79 6.16 -5.73 1.01
N SER A 80 6.90 -5.16 0.06
CA SER A 80 7.90 -5.91 -0.69
C SER A 80 9.08 -5.05 -1.11
N ASN A 81 10.27 -5.66 -1.09
CA ASN A 81 11.47 -5.10 -1.71
C ASN A 81 11.57 -5.49 -3.20
N ALA A 82 10.70 -6.40 -3.67
CA ALA A 82 10.68 -6.87 -5.04
C ALA A 82 9.54 -6.17 -5.81
N GLU A 83 9.90 -5.45 -6.86
CA GLU A 83 8.97 -4.68 -7.68
C GLU A 83 7.84 -5.53 -8.26
N HIS A 84 8.17 -6.71 -8.80
CA HIS A 84 7.18 -7.60 -9.41
C HIS A 84 6.09 -8.05 -8.44
N LEU A 85 6.39 -8.20 -7.14
CA LEU A 85 5.37 -8.56 -6.15
C LEU A 85 4.37 -7.43 -5.90
N LEU A 86 4.81 -6.17 -6.01
CA LEU A 86 3.90 -5.03 -5.94
C LEU A 86 3.01 -4.97 -7.18
N ILE A 87 3.58 -5.23 -8.37
CA ILE A 87 2.84 -5.28 -9.63
C ILE A 87 1.79 -6.39 -9.58
N GLU A 88 2.16 -7.60 -9.15
CA GLU A 88 1.22 -8.71 -8.99
C GLU A 88 0.09 -8.39 -8.01
N ALA A 89 0.40 -7.72 -6.88
CA ALA A 89 -0.60 -7.31 -5.91
C ALA A 89 -1.58 -6.28 -6.50
N ILE A 90 -1.10 -5.36 -7.33
CA ILE A 90 -1.95 -4.40 -8.06
C ILE A 90 -2.86 -5.15 -9.03
N HIS A 91 -2.32 -6.07 -9.84
CA HIS A 91 -3.13 -6.87 -10.77
C HIS A 91 -4.19 -7.71 -10.04
N GLN A 92 -3.83 -8.32 -8.90
CA GLN A 92 -4.77 -9.11 -8.10
C GLN A 92 -5.87 -8.27 -7.44
N ALA A 93 -5.66 -6.96 -7.28
CA ALA A 93 -6.62 -6.02 -6.74
C ALA A 93 -7.75 -5.68 -7.74
N TYR A 94 -7.54 -5.93 -9.04
CA TYR A 94 -8.53 -5.62 -10.09
C TYR A 94 -9.90 -6.21 -9.76
N GLN A 95 -10.94 -5.39 -9.81
CA GLN A 95 -12.35 -5.72 -9.47
C GLN A 95 -12.58 -6.25 -8.04
N LYS A 96 -11.59 -6.14 -7.14
CA LYS A 96 -11.70 -6.63 -5.75
C LYS A 96 -11.42 -5.55 -4.71
N VAL A 97 -10.71 -4.51 -5.10
CA VAL A 97 -10.28 -3.41 -4.24
C VAL A 97 -10.84 -2.12 -4.80
N ASP A 98 -11.38 -1.29 -3.91
CA ASP A 98 -12.01 -0.03 -4.29
C ASP A 98 -11.02 1.14 -4.30
N PHE A 99 -9.94 1.05 -3.51
CA PHE A 99 -8.94 2.11 -3.42
C PHE A 99 -7.56 1.56 -3.02
N ILE A 100 -6.48 2.17 -3.55
CA ILE A 100 -5.10 1.82 -3.19
C ILE A 100 -4.43 2.99 -2.46
N ILE A 101 -3.73 2.71 -1.37
CA ILE A 101 -2.78 3.62 -0.73
C ILE A 101 -1.40 3.03 -0.97
N ILE A 102 -0.54 3.74 -1.68
CA ILE A 102 0.79 3.24 -2.01
C ILE A 102 1.90 4.15 -1.46
N ASN A 103 2.80 3.58 -0.67
CA ASN A 103 4.11 4.16 -0.42
C ASN A 103 5.14 3.38 -1.25
N PRO A 104 5.48 3.84 -2.45
CA PRO A 104 6.33 3.10 -3.36
C PRO A 104 7.80 3.15 -2.94
N ALA A 105 8.15 3.99 -1.96
CA ALA A 105 9.52 4.28 -1.54
C ALA A 105 10.40 4.65 -2.76
N ALA A 106 11.57 4.03 -2.92
CA ALA A 106 12.47 4.34 -4.03
C ALA A 106 11.87 4.02 -5.42
N PHE A 107 10.93 3.10 -5.51
CA PHE A 107 10.31 2.75 -6.80
C PHE A 107 9.52 3.90 -7.43
N THR A 108 9.12 4.92 -6.65
CA THR A 108 8.47 6.09 -7.23
C THR A 108 9.35 6.82 -8.24
N HIS A 109 10.68 6.76 -8.04
CA HIS A 109 11.67 7.44 -8.88
C HIS A 109 12.15 6.59 -10.06
N THR A 110 11.79 5.29 -10.13
CA THR A 110 12.39 4.33 -11.06
C THR A 110 11.41 3.43 -11.80
N SER A 111 10.20 3.23 -11.26
CA SER A 111 9.31 2.21 -11.79
C SER A 111 8.22 2.76 -12.68
N VAL A 112 8.44 2.68 -13.98
CA VAL A 112 7.37 2.83 -14.99
C VAL A 112 6.42 1.63 -14.92
N ALA A 113 6.92 0.44 -14.57
CA ALA A 113 6.11 -0.78 -14.51
C ALA A 113 5.02 -0.74 -13.43
N ILE A 114 5.30 -0.17 -12.25
CA ILE A 114 4.28 0.07 -11.21
C ILE A 114 3.25 1.11 -11.69
N ARG A 115 3.70 2.19 -12.35
CA ARG A 115 2.78 3.16 -12.97
C ARG A 115 1.81 2.49 -13.93
N ASP A 116 2.34 1.69 -14.86
CA ASP A 116 1.53 1.02 -15.87
C ASP A 116 0.55 0.01 -15.24
N ALA A 117 0.97 -0.70 -14.20
CA ALA A 117 0.09 -1.60 -13.46
C ALA A 117 -1.07 -0.86 -12.79
N LEU A 118 -0.82 0.29 -12.15
CA LEU A 118 -1.85 1.13 -11.53
C LEU A 118 -2.85 1.67 -12.57
N LEU A 119 -2.34 2.13 -13.71
CA LEU A 119 -3.18 2.60 -14.83
C LEU A 119 -4.02 1.45 -15.42
N ALA A 120 -3.43 0.25 -15.57
CA ALA A 120 -4.11 -0.90 -16.15
C ALA A 120 -5.31 -1.37 -15.32
N VAL A 121 -5.22 -1.31 -13.99
CA VAL A 121 -6.35 -1.71 -13.12
C VAL A 121 -7.37 -0.59 -12.91
N ALA A 122 -7.00 0.67 -13.19
CA ALA A 122 -7.82 1.87 -13.05
C ALA A 122 -8.45 2.03 -11.65
N ILE A 123 -7.81 1.50 -10.61
CA ILE A 123 -8.22 1.70 -9.22
C ILE A 123 -7.66 3.05 -8.76
N PRO A 124 -8.49 3.95 -8.19
CA PRO A 124 -7.99 5.22 -7.66
C PRO A 124 -6.98 4.99 -6.54
N PHE A 125 -5.94 5.83 -6.48
CA PHE A 125 -4.91 5.66 -5.46
C PHE A 125 -4.35 6.99 -4.95
N ILE A 126 -3.83 6.94 -3.72
CA ILE A 126 -3.05 8.02 -3.10
C ILE A 126 -1.60 7.53 -2.93
N GLU A 127 -0.66 8.36 -3.39
CA GLU A 127 0.76 8.18 -3.15
C GLU A 127 1.17 8.78 -1.80
N VAL A 128 1.89 8.01 -0.97
CA VAL A 128 2.34 8.44 0.36
C VAL A 128 3.85 8.36 0.47
N HIS A 129 4.47 9.40 1.00
CA HIS A 129 5.88 9.44 1.40
C HIS A 129 6.01 9.95 2.83
N LEU A 130 6.78 9.25 3.67
CA LEU A 130 6.98 9.65 5.07
C LEU A 130 7.80 10.93 5.17
N SER A 131 8.89 11.03 4.40
CA SER A 131 9.73 12.23 4.33
C SER A 131 9.20 13.22 3.29
N ASN A 132 9.58 14.49 3.45
CA ASN A 132 9.41 15.49 2.41
C ASN A 132 10.41 15.23 1.27
N VAL A 133 9.95 14.64 0.18
CA VAL A 133 10.78 14.28 -0.99
C VAL A 133 11.43 15.50 -1.62
N HIS A 134 10.80 16.67 -1.54
CA HIS A 134 11.31 17.92 -2.09
C HIS A 134 12.45 18.55 -1.26
N ALA A 135 12.64 18.09 -0.02
CA ALA A 135 13.76 18.49 0.85
C ALA A 135 14.93 17.50 0.78
N ARG A 136 14.90 16.57 -0.18
CA ARG A 136 15.93 15.54 -0.35
C ARG A 136 16.76 15.80 -1.62
N GLU A 137 17.50 14.80 -2.05
CA GLU A 137 18.36 14.87 -3.24
C GLU A 137 17.50 15.10 -4.50
N GLU A 138 18.00 15.89 -5.43
CA GLU A 138 17.29 16.31 -6.64
C GLU A 138 16.67 15.14 -7.42
N PHE A 139 17.39 14.00 -7.51
CA PHE A 139 16.87 12.81 -8.19
C PHE A 139 15.62 12.19 -7.53
N ARG A 140 15.26 12.60 -6.31
CA ARG A 140 14.05 12.19 -5.60
C ARG A 140 12.87 13.14 -5.80
N HIS A 141 13.06 14.26 -6.49
CA HIS A 141 11.97 15.21 -6.70
C HIS A 141 10.96 14.73 -7.75
N HIS A 142 11.39 13.83 -8.66
CA HIS A 142 10.51 13.26 -9.67
C HIS A 142 9.88 11.95 -9.19
N SER A 143 8.57 11.83 -9.37
CA SER A 143 7.79 10.60 -9.22
C SER A 143 7.15 10.22 -10.54
N TYR A 144 7.21 8.94 -10.90
CA TYR A 144 6.45 8.38 -12.01
C TYR A 144 4.98 8.11 -11.68
N LEU A 145 4.56 8.34 -10.43
CA LEU A 145 3.20 8.01 -9.97
C LEU A 145 2.36 9.24 -9.65
N SER A 146 3.00 10.35 -9.23
CA SER A 146 2.30 11.50 -8.66
C SER A 146 1.32 12.17 -9.61
N ASP A 147 1.58 12.20 -10.91
CA ASP A 147 0.72 12.83 -11.92
C ASP A 147 -0.53 12.01 -12.26
N VAL A 148 -0.57 10.73 -11.89
CA VAL A 148 -1.72 9.83 -12.11
C VAL A 148 -2.44 9.45 -10.80
N ALA A 149 -1.91 9.88 -9.65
CA ALA A 149 -2.53 9.67 -8.36
C ALA A 149 -3.74 10.62 -8.14
N GLN A 150 -4.73 10.20 -7.34
CA GLN A 150 -5.80 11.09 -6.85
C GLN A 150 -5.25 12.17 -5.92
N GLY A 151 -4.11 11.91 -5.29
CA GLY A 151 -3.40 12.86 -4.44
C GLY A 151 -2.07 12.30 -3.96
N VAL A 152 -1.21 13.20 -3.51
CA VAL A 152 0.11 12.89 -2.97
C VAL A 152 0.23 13.46 -1.57
N ILE A 153 0.66 12.64 -0.61
CA ILE A 153 0.93 13.04 0.76
C ILE A 153 2.40 12.78 1.05
N CYS A 154 3.16 13.84 1.31
CA CYS A 154 4.58 13.71 1.64
C CYS A 154 4.97 14.58 2.84
N GLY A 155 6.00 14.16 3.60
CA GLY A 155 6.60 14.93 4.69
C GLY A 155 5.86 14.91 6.02
N LEU A 156 4.77 14.14 6.15
CA LEU A 156 3.95 14.09 7.37
C LEU A 156 4.28 12.88 8.26
N GLY A 157 5.40 12.21 8.00
CA GLY A 157 5.78 10.99 8.72
C GLY A 157 4.72 9.91 8.60
N THR A 158 4.60 9.09 9.62
CA THR A 158 3.64 7.96 9.64
C THR A 158 2.17 8.40 9.64
N LYS A 159 1.89 9.65 10.05
CA LYS A 159 0.54 10.25 9.98
C LYS A 159 0.02 10.36 8.55
N GLY A 160 0.90 10.42 7.55
CA GLY A 160 0.52 10.45 6.14
C GLY A 160 -0.39 9.30 5.73
N TYR A 161 -0.17 8.10 6.26
CA TYR A 161 -1.05 6.95 6.02
C TYR A 161 -2.46 7.14 6.57
N HIS A 162 -2.58 7.74 7.76
CA HIS A 162 -3.87 8.00 8.39
C HIS A 162 -4.70 9.02 7.59
N TYR A 163 -4.04 10.06 7.07
CA TYR A 163 -4.67 11.06 6.20
C TYR A 163 -5.04 10.46 4.84
N ALA A 164 -4.20 9.59 4.29
CA ALA A 164 -4.51 8.89 3.05
C ALA A 164 -5.75 7.99 3.20
N LEU A 165 -5.88 7.26 4.31
CA LEU A 165 -7.06 6.43 4.58
C LEU A 165 -8.32 7.28 4.80
N GLU A 166 -8.21 8.44 5.45
CA GLU A 166 -9.32 9.39 5.58
C GLU A 166 -9.78 9.91 4.23
N SER A 167 -8.83 10.33 3.39
CA SER A 167 -9.11 10.85 2.05
C SER A 167 -9.71 9.76 1.15
N ALA A 168 -9.19 8.54 1.21
CA ALA A 168 -9.75 7.39 0.48
C ALA A 168 -11.21 7.12 0.88
N HIS A 169 -11.50 7.11 2.18
CA HIS A 169 -12.87 6.93 2.68
C HIS A 169 -13.82 8.03 2.18
N ASN A 170 -13.41 9.29 2.26
CA ASN A 170 -14.22 10.42 1.80
C ASN A 170 -14.49 10.32 0.29
N TRP A 171 -13.45 10.01 -0.51
CA TRP A 171 -13.59 9.82 -1.95
C TRP A 171 -14.59 8.69 -2.27
N LEU A 172 -14.44 7.52 -1.64
CA LEU A 172 -15.33 6.37 -1.86
C LEU A 172 -16.77 6.66 -1.45
N THR A 173 -16.99 7.42 -0.40
CA THR A 173 -18.34 7.80 0.05
C THR A 173 -19.02 8.73 -0.95
N GLN A 174 -18.30 9.72 -1.48
CA GLN A 174 -18.80 10.65 -2.48
C GLN A 174 -19.19 9.99 -3.82
N GLN A 175 -18.56 8.87 -4.18
CA GLN A 175 -18.92 8.14 -5.40
C GLN A 175 -20.21 7.32 -5.28
N GLN A 176 -20.80 7.24 -4.09
CA GLN A 176 -22.06 6.52 -3.84
C GLN A 176 -23.29 7.44 -3.76
N GLU A 177 -23.04 8.76 -3.69
CA GLU A 177 -24.09 9.80 -3.75
C GLU A 177 -24.46 10.16 -5.20
#